data_1fa4a4a089c6b3d7697687425653cb58
#
_entry.id   1fa4a4a089c6b3d7697687425653cb58
#
_cell.length_a   1.000
_cell.length_b   1.000
_cell.length_c   1.000
_cell.angle_alpha   90.00
_cell.angle_beta   90.00
_cell.angle_gamma   90.00
#
_symmetry.space_group_name_H-M   'P 1'
#
loop_
_entity.id
_entity.type
_entity.pdbx_description
1 polymer ?
#
loop_
_entity_poly.entity_id
_entity_poly.type
_entity_poly.pdbx_seq_one_letter_code
_entity_poly.pdbx_strand_id
1 'polypeptide(L)'
;MEQVEYKLKKFKFKTKYQSNLPLKDSNLKRIVEIVSKDLVCFKIANQVFFENSNNNSPASSIIGRINTLNLFYSRTKPSNSYQFKKLSDEFTVLFDGSINKTHYHKIRNNYIEYIIMLSKRIPGNYSHVFFEPECRYCDRILFHNKNYKNIKIDIVHLHRKFKKIELIECKTTMYHFKMGLLDPSENKHKRKRNYLLGFKEIIENSSDAVTSNFAFATLAMRSEFSVQELNSISPIDILTREDIESTCFIF
;
A
#
# COMPACT_ATOMS: atom_id res chain seq x y z
N MET A 1 29.35 -3.15 13.45
CA MET A 1 27.95 -3.11 13.95
C MET A 1 27.57 -1.77 14.57
N GLU A 2 28.38 -1.17 15.43
CA GLU A 2 28.10 0.12 16.11
C GLU A 2 27.84 1.31 15.18
N GLN A 3 28.60 1.43 14.10
CA GLN A 3 28.52 2.61 13.19
C GLN A 3 27.21 2.70 12.39
N VAL A 4 26.62 1.57 12.07
CA VAL A 4 25.36 1.48 11.30
C VAL A 4 24.15 1.66 12.20
N GLU A 5 24.16 1.11 13.40
CA GLU A 5 23.16 1.42 14.42
C GLU A 5 23.12 2.90 14.77
N TYR A 6 24.28 3.55 14.80
CA TYR A 6 24.38 4.98 15.06
C TYR A 6 23.78 5.84 13.94
N LYS A 7 23.94 5.46 12.67
CA LYS A 7 23.35 6.17 11.54
C LYS A 7 21.84 5.95 11.42
N LEU A 8 21.34 4.73 11.63
CA LEU A 8 19.91 4.46 11.70
C LEU A 8 19.24 5.17 12.90
N LYS A 9 19.95 5.39 14.01
CA LYS A 9 19.46 6.16 15.16
C LYS A 9 19.17 7.64 14.84
N LYS A 10 19.77 8.19 13.77
CA LYS A 10 19.47 9.57 13.34
C LYS A 10 18.08 9.69 12.69
N PHE A 11 17.56 8.58 12.12
CA PHE A 11 16.19 8.56 11.60
C PHE A 11 15.22 8.19 12.71
N LYS A 12 14.24 9.06 12.93
CA LYS A 12 13.14 8.80 13.87
C LYS A 12 11.83 8.87 13.11
N PHE A 13 11.01 7.85 13.31
CA PHE A 13 9.67 7.74 12.73
C PHE A 13 8.67 7.84 13.87
N LYS A 14 7.94 8.96 13.93
CA LYS A 14 6.90 9.18 14.93
C LYS A 14 5.54 8.96 14.31
N THR A 15 4.83 7.94 14.75
CA THR A 15 3.42 7.76 14.38
C THR A 15 2.55 8.45 15.41
N LYS A 16 1.61 9.27 14.97
CA LYS A 16 0.59 9.86 15.86
C LYS A 16 -0.33 8.79 16.48
N TYR A 17 -0.38 7.61 15.87
CA TYR A 17 -1.32 6.55 16.22
C TYR A 17 -0.62 5.19 16.23
N GLN A 18 0.12 4.88 17.28
CA GLN A 18 0.81 3.58 17.41
C GLN A 18 -0.11 2.35 17.43
N SER A 19 -1.38 2.53 17.77
CA SER A 19 -2.31 1.40 17.96
C SER A 19 -3.44 1.34 16.94
N ASN A 20 -3.55 2.31 16.03
CA ASN A 20 -4.78 2.50 15.29
C ASN A 20 -4.52 2.65 13.80
N LEU A 21 -4.04 1.61 13.27
CA LEU A 21 -4.12 1.27 11.88
C LEU A 21 -5.54 1.38 11.31
N PRO A 22 -5.67 1.37 9.99
CA PRO A 22 -6.94 1.42 9.28
C PRO A 22 -8.02 0.46 9.77
N LEU A 23 -7.67 -0.50 10.63
CA LEU A 23 -8.57 -1.51 11.23
C LEU A 23 -9.61 -1.00 12.24
N LYS A 24 -9.82 0.29 12.38
CA LYS A 24 -11.03 0.78 13.07
C LYS A 24 -12.30 0.48 12.28
N ASP A 25 -12.15 0.29 10.98
CA ASP A 25 -13.26 -0.05 10.11
C ASP A 25 -13.55 -1.56 10.18
N SER A 26 -14.74 -1.92 10.61
CA SER A 26 -15.14 -3.31 10.79
C SER A 26 -15.22 -4.09 9.49
N ASN A 27 -15.65 -3.44 8.39
CA ASN A 27 -15.74 -4.07 7.08
C ASN A 27 -14.35 -4.37 6.54
N LEU A 28 -13.45 -3.37 6.61
CA LEU A 28 -12.05 -3.58 6.22
C LEU A 28 -11.41 -4.70 7.01
N LYS A 29 -11.60 -4.72 8.34
CA LYS A 29 -11.04 -5.76 9.21
C LYS A 29 -11.51 -7.15 8.77
N ARG A 30 -12.83 -7.34 8.54
CA ARG A 30 -13.37 -8.63 8.09
C ARG A 30 -12.86 -9.05 6.73
N ILE A 31 -12.79 -8.13 5.76
CA ILE A 31 -12.22 -8.42 4.44
C ILE A 31 -10.76 -8.88 4.58
N VAL A 32 -9.95 -8.17 5.35
CA VAL A 32 -8.53 -8.53 5.55
C VAL A 32 -8.39 -9.89 6.24
N GLU A 33 -9.21 -10.19 7.24
CA GLU A 33 -9.22 -11.50 7.89
C GLU A 33 -9.57 -12.65 6.93
N ILE A 34 -10.44 -12.41 5.96
CA ILE A 34 -10.81 -13.39 4.94
C ILE A 34 -9.66 -13.60 3.96
N VAL A 35 -9.16 -12.52 3.38
CA VAL A 35 -8.13 -12.58 2.34
C VAL A 35 -6.79 -13.08 2.86
N SER A 36 -6.49 -12.90 4.14
CA SER A 36 -5.30 -13.46 4.77
C SER A 36 -5.33 -15.00 4.92
N LYS A 37 -6.48 -15.63 4.77
CA LYS A 37 -6.68 -17.08 4.93
C LYS A 37 -6.88 -17.83 3.61
N ASP A 38 -7.13 -17.11 2.52
CA ASP A 38 -7.45 -17.70 1.22
C ASP A 38 -6.89 -16.89 0.06
N LEU A 39 -5.96 -17.47 -0.71
CA LEU A 39 -5.29 -16.81 -1.83
C LEU A 39 -6.26 -16.43 -2.95
N VAL A 40 -7.29 -17.26 -3.21
CA VAL A 40 -8.28 -16.97 -4.25
C VAL A 40 -9.12 -15.77 -3.81
N CYS A 41 -9.58 -15.75 -2.56
CA CYS A 41 -10.27 -14.59 -1.99
C CYS A 41 -9.40 -13.32 -2.02
N PHE A 42 -8.10 -13.45 -1.78
CA PHE A 42 -7.16 -12.32 -1.89
C PHE A 42 -7.09 -11.75 -3.31
N LYS A 43 -6.93 -12.61 -4.32
CA LYS A 43 -6.92 -12.20 -5.73
C LYS A 43 -8.24 -11.57 -6.16
N ILE A 44 -9.36 -12.14 -5.72
CA ILE A 44 -10.70 -11.59 -5.99
C ILE A 44 -10.83 -10.19 -5.40
N ALA A 45 -10.49 -10.00 -4.12
CA ALA A 45 -10.59 -8.70 -3.46
C ALA A 45 -9.72 -7.64 -4.13
N ASN A 46 -8.48 -7.98 -4.49
CA ASN A 46 -7.57 -7.09 -5.22
C ASN A 46 -8.20 -6.63 -6.54
N GLN A 47 -8.76 -7.56 -7.31
CA GLN A 47 -9.40 -7.26 -8.59
C GLN A 47 -10.64 -6.39 -8.43
N VAL A 48 -11.51 -6.72 -7.48
CA VAL A 48 -12.75 -5.95 -7.24
C VAL A 48 -12.43 -4.52 -6.78
N PHE A 49 -11.50 -4.34 -5.86
CA PHE A 49 -11.09 -3.00 -5.44
C PHE A 49 -10.36 -2.22 -6.54
N PHE A 50 -9.63 -2.87 -7.41
CA PHE A 50 -9.02 -2.23 -8.56
C PHE A 50 -10.06 -1.74 -9.56
N GLU A 51 -10.99 -2.61 -9.97
CA GLU A 51 -12.01 -2.32 -10.99
C GLU A 51 -13.04 -1.28 -10.55
N ASN A 52 -13.33 -1.19 -9.25
CA ASN A 52 -14.39 -0.35 -8.71
C ASN A 52 -13.82 0.85 -7.96
N SER A 53 -13.69 1.99 -8.65
CA SER A 53 -13.24 3.25 -8.05
C SER A 53 -14.27 3.86 -7.07
N ASN A 54 -15.54 3.44 -7.15
CA ASN A 54 -16.64 3.82 -6.26
C ASN A 54 -17.60 2.63 -6.08
N ASN A 55 -18.58 2.77 -5.20
CA ASN A 55 -19.59 1.75 -4.92
C ASN A 55 -20.95 2.01 -5.61
N ASN A 56 -20.93 2.60 -6.81
CA ASN A 56 -22.14 2.87 -7.58
C ASN A 56 -22.68 1.65 -8.34
N SER A 57 -21.86 0.62 -8.54
CA SER A 57 -22.28 -0.61 -9.19
C SER A 57 -23.32 -1.34 -8.34
N PRO A 58 -24.38 -1.93 -8.91
CA PRO A 58 -25.31 -2.76 -8.16
C PRO A 58 -24.60 -3.94 -7.48
N ALA A 59 -24.97 -4.27 -6.25
CA ALA A 59 -24.39 -5.40 -5.52
C ALA A 59 -24.50 -6.72 -6.31
N SER A 60 -25.61 -6.95 -7.02
CA SER A 60 -25.79 -8.15 -7.88
C SER A 60 -24.73 -8.26 -8.97
N SER A 61 -24.35 -7.14 -9.61
CA SER A 61 -23.27 -7.10 -10.62
C SER A 61 -21.91 -7.43 -10.01
N ILE A 62 -21.64 -6.92 -8.82
CA ILE A 62 -20.40 -7.22 -8.10
C ILE A 62 -20.32 -8.69 -7.71
N ILE A 63 -21.42 -9.26 -7.20
CA ILE A 63 -21.47 -10.69 -6.86
C ILE A 63 -21.31 -11.58 -8.11
N GLY A 64 -21.95 -11.21 -9.23
CA GLY A 64 -21.72 -11.86 -10.53
C GLY A 64 -20.24 -11.84 -10.94
N ARG A 65 -19.58 -10.68 -10.77
CA ARG A 65 -18.13 -10.53 -11.04
C ARG A 65 -17.28 -11.39 -10.10
N ILE A 66 -17.57 -11.39 -8.80
CA ILE A 66 -16.89 -12.22 -7.80
C ILE A 66 -16.99 -13.71 -8.13
N ASN A 67 -18.16 -14.19 -8.52
CA ASN A 67 -18.37 -15.59 -8.94
C ASN A 67 -17.54 -15.93 -10.19
N THR A 68 -17.50 -15.04 -11.19
CA THR A 68 -16.67 -15.21 -12.39
C THR A 68 -15.19 -15.28 -12.04
N LEU A 69 -14.72 -14.39 -11.18
CA LEU A 69 -13.32 -14.37 -10.71
C LEU A 69 -12.98 -15.62 -9.89
N ASN A 70 -13.93 -16.10 -9.07
CA ASN A 70 -13.74 -17.35 -8.32
C ASN A 70 -13.53 -18.53 -9.26
N LEU A 71 -14.37 -18.68 -10.30
CA LEU A 71 -14.21 -19.72 -11.31
C LEU A 71 -12.86 -19.61 -12.04
N PHE A 72 -12.40 -18.40 -12.32
CA PHE A 72 -11.14 -18.16 -12.99
C PHE A 72 -9.94 -18.51 -12.12
N TYR A 73 -9.86 -17.97 -10.89
CA TYR A 73 -8.71 -18.15 -9.99
C TYR A 73 -8.68 -19.53 -9.32
N SER A 74 -9.83 -20.21 -9.19
CA SER A 74 -9.91 -21.56 -8.60
C SER A 74 -9.46 -22.69 -9.52
N ARG A 75 -9.07 -22.39 -10.78
CA ARG A 75 -8.58 -23.41 -11.72
C ARG A 75 -7.33 -24.14 -11.25
N THR A 76 -6.47 -23.45 -10.51
CA THR A 76 -5.21 -24.01 -10.00
C THR A 76 -5.31 -24.46 -8.56
N LYS A 77 -6.13 -23.77 -7.76
CA LYS A 77 -6.38 -24.09 -6.36
C LYS A 77 -7.77 -23.60 -5.98
N PRO A 78 -8.69 -24.49 -5.55
CA PRO A 78 -10.04 -24.08 -5.18
C PRO A 78 -10.02 -23.15 -3.97
N SER A 79 -10.93 -22.16 -3.96
CA SER A 79 -11.17 -21.33 -2.81
C SER A 79 -11.81 -22.14 -1.67
N ASN A 80 -11.55 -21.73 -0.43
CA ASN A 80 -12.32 -22.23 0.70
C ASN A 80 -13.75 -21.66 0.61
N SER A 81 -14.74 -22.53 0.48
CA SER A 81 -16.15 -22.14 0.28
C SER A 81 -16.68 -21.22 1.39
N TYR A 82 -16.26 -21.42 2.63
CA TYR A 82 -16.65 -20.60 3.77
C TYR A 82 -16.04 -19.19 3.67
N GLN A 83 -14.76 -19.08 3.32
CA GLN A 83 -14.10 -17.78 3.15
C GLN A 83 -14.67 -17.04 1.95
N PHE A 84 -14.92 -17.75 0.85
CA PHE A 84 -15.52 -17.19 -0.35
C PHE A 84 -16.91 -16.62 -0.10
N LYS A 85 -17.79 -17.38 0.62
CA LYS A 85 -19.11 -16.89 1.01
C LYS A 85 -19.00 -15.61 1.85
N LYS A 86 -18.16 -15.61 2.87
CA LYS A 86 -17.91 -14.41 3.70
C LYS A 86 -17.44 -13.22 2.90
N LEU A 87 -16.53 -13.42 1.94
CA LEU A 87 -16.06 -12.36 1.06
C LEU A 87 -17.21 -11.76 0.24
N SER A 88 -18.05 -12.62 -0.34
CA SER A 88 -19.24 -12.21 -1.09
C SER A 88 -20.20 -11.39 -0.23
N ASP A 89 -20.44 -11.82 1.01
CA ASP A 89 -21.31 -11.11 1.96
C ASP A 89 -20.74 -9.71 2.29
N GLU A 90 -19.43 -9.60 2.55
CA GLU A 90 -18.79 -8.30 2.81
C GLU A 90 -18.83 -7.35 1.60
N PHE A 91 -18.60 -7.86 0.40
CA PHE A 91 -18.75 -7.05 -0.80
C PHE A 91 -20.18 -6.66 -1.10
N THR A 92 -21.17 -7.51 -0.77
CA THR A 92 -22.58 -7.13 -0.83
C THR A 92 -22.83 -5.89 0.02
N VAL A 93 -22.38 -5.87 1.27
CA VAL A 93 -22.53 -4.72 2.18
C VAL A 93 -21.83 -3.46 1.63
N LEU A 94 -20.67 -3.60 0.97
CA LEU A 94 -19.98 -2.45 0.38
C LEU A 94 -20.75 -1.79 -0.78
N PHE A 95 -21.62 -2.55 -1.47
CA PHE A 95 -22.29 -2.14 -2.70
C PHE A 95 -23.84 -2.12 -2.63
N ASP A 96 -24.45 -2.46 -1.50
CA ASP A 96 -25.92 -2.46 -1.32
C ASP A 96 -26.50 -1.07 -0.99
N GLY A 97 -25.67 -0.04 -0.94
CA GLY A 97 -26.06 1.32 -0.60
C GLY A 97 -26.03 1.64 0.90
N SER A 98 -25.72 0.68 1.77
CA SER A 98 -25.57 0.92 3.22
C SER A 98 -24.32 1.73 3.57
N ILE A 99 -23.31 1.72 2.69
CA ILE A 99 -22.05 2.43 2.84
C ILE A 99 -22.02 3.57 1.85
N ASN A 100 -21.81 4.81 2.34
CA ASN A 100 -21.66 5.97 1.48
C ASN A 100 -20.33 5.96 0.72
N LYS A 101 -20.27 6.70 -0.39
CA LYS A 101 -19.11 6.79 -1.29
C LYS A 101 -17.81 7.16 -0.55
N THR A 102 -17.86 8.12 0.36
CA THR A 102 -16.66 8.57 1.11
C THR A 102 -16.11 7.46 1.98
N HIS A 103 -16.98 6.70 2.65
CA HIS A 103 -16.60 5.57 3.48
C HIS A 103 -16.01 4.43 2.62
N TYR A 104 -16.67 4.10 1.50
CA TYR A 104 -16.13 3.12 0.55
C TYR A 104 -14.71 3.48 0.07
N HIS A 105 -14.49 4.74 -0.35
CA HIS A 105 -13.17 5.20 -0.75
C HIS A 105 -12.12 5.02 0.35
N LYS A 106 -12.51 5.28 1.60
CA LYS A 106 -11.62 5.06 2.74
C LYS A 106 -11.27 3.58 2.93
N ILE A 107 -12.27 2.68 2.88
CA ILE A 107 -12.05 1.23 2.97
C ILE A 107 -11.12 0.78 1.84
N ARG A 108 -11.41 1.17 0.61
CA ARG A 108 -10.64 0.80 -0.58
C ARG A 108 -9.18 1.26 -0.51
N ASN A 109 -8.92 2.49 -0.10
CA ASN A 109 -7.56 3.01 0.01
C ASN A 109 -6.80 2.35 1.17
N ASN A 110 -7.44 2.23 2.33
CA ASN A 110 -6.84 1.62 3.50
C ASN A 110 -6.58 0.10 3.31
N TYR A 111 -7.32 -0.55 2.40
CA TYR A 111 -7.13 -1.97 2.11
C TYR A 111 -5.70 -2.27 1.62
N ILE A 112 -5.24 -1.57 0.58
CA ILE A 112 -3.88 -1.80 0.06
C ILE A 112 -2.80 -1.44 1.09
N GLU A 113 -2.97 -0.32 1.80
CA GLU A 113 -2.03 0.09 2.85
C GLU A 113 -1.91 -1.00 3.93
N TYR A 114 -3.04 -1.59 4.31
CA TYR A 114 -3.06 -2.62 5.34
C TYR A 114 -2.45 -3.93 4.87
N ILE A 115 -2.73 -4.36 3.64
CA ILE A 115 -2.14 -5.58 3.05
C ILE A 115 -0.61 -5.43 2.97
N ILE A 116 -0.11 -4.31 2.46
CA ILE A 116 1.34 -4.04 2.39
C ILE A 116 1.97 -4.03 3.80
N MET A 117 1.30 -3.39 4.75
CA MET A 117 1.79 -3.39 6.13
C MET A 117 1.88 -4.79 6.72
N LEU A 118 0.87 -5.64 6.50
CA LEU A 118 0.89 -7.04 6.98
C LEU A 118 2.05 -7.82 6.35
N SER A 119 2.27 -7.67 5.05
CA SER A 119 3.36 -8.35 4.34
C SER A 119 4.76 -7.99 4.86
N LYS A 120 4.89 -6.80 5.45
CA LYS A 120 6.16 -6.32 6.03
C LYS A 120 6.34 -6.67 7.51
N ARG A 121 5.32 -7.24 8.16
CA ARG A 121 5.44 -7.71 9.53
C ARG A 121 6.13 -9.07 9.58
N ILE A 122 7.42 -9.05 9.82
CA ILE A 122 8.20 -10.26 10.08
C ILE A 122 8.16 -10.52 11.59
N PRO A 123 7.85 -11.76 12.04
CA PRO A 123 7.92 -12.09 13.46
C PRO A 123 9.31 -11.83 14.04
N GLY A 124 9.38 -11.19 15.19
CA GLY A 124 10.62 -10.87 15.91
C GLY A 124 10.91 -9.38 16.03
N ASN A 125 11.87 -9.02 16.90
CA ASN A 125 12.20 -7.63 17.26
C ASN A 125 13.00 -6.86 16.20
N TYR A 126 13.21 -7.42 15.02
CA TYR A 126 14.08 -6.84 14.00
C TYR A 126 13.35 -6.01 12.94
N SER A 127 12.02 -6.13 12.89
CA SER A 127 11.18 -5.45 11.89
C SER A 127 10.24 -4.46 12.57
N HIS A 128 10.30 -3.21 12.15
CA HIS A 128 9.40 -2.15 12.60
C HIS A 128 8.67 -1.56 11.41
N VAL A 129 7.34 -1.60 11.46
CA VAL A 129 6.48 -1.00 10.43
C VAL A 129 5.77 0.21 11.03
N PHE A 130 5.93 1.36 10.38
CA PHE A 130 5.31 2.62 10.76
C PHE A 130 4.29 3.01 9.71
N PHE A 131 3.10 3.35 10.17
CA PHE A 131 2.01 3.83 9.33
C PHE A 131 1.90 5.35 9.40
N GLU A 132 1.87 6.02 8.25
CA GLU A 132 1.87 7.49 8.12
C GLU A 132 2.80 8.23 9.10
N PRO A 133 4.07 7.83 9.25
CA PRO A 133 4.92 8.44 10.25
C PRO A 133 5.32 9.87 9.88
N GLU A 134 5.53 10.69 10.90
CA GLU A 134 6.36 11.88 10.79
C GLU A 134 7.82 11.46 10.73
N CYS A 135 8.47 11.72 9.60
CA CYS A 135 9.86 11.35 9.38
C CYS A 135 10.78 12.47 9.89
N ARG A 136 11.75 12.11 10.73
CA ARG A 136 12.76 13.03 11.28
C ARG A 136 14.16 12.52 11.00
N TYR A 137 15.08 13.45 10.75
CA TYR A 137 16.50 13.19 10.68
C TYR A 137 17.22 14.15 11.62
N CYS A 138 18.08 13.65 12.52
CA CYS A 138 18.73 14.42 13.56
C CYS A 138 17.72 15.32 14.35
N ASP A 139 16.59 14.75 14.74
CA ASP A 139 15.46 15.41 15.46
C ASP A 139 14.73 16.52 14.68
N ARG A 140 15.14 16.84 13.46
CA ARG A 140 14.45 17.80 12.60
C ARG A 140 13.46 17.06 11.69
N ILE A 141 12.25 17.62 11.52
CA ILE A 141 11.27 17.10 10.56
C ILE A 141 11.88 17.22 9.16
N LEU A 142 11.89 16.12 8.41
CA LEU A 142 12.38 16.11 7.05
C LEU A 142 11.51 17.02 6.17
N PHE A 143 12.19 17.91 5.44
CA PHE A 143 11.55 18.83 4.50
C PHE A 143 10.46 19.71 5.12
N HIS A 144 10.70 20.25 6.32
CA HIS A 144 9.77 21.17 6.97
C HIS A 144 9.70 22.52 6.25
N ASN A 145 9.09 22.53 5.08
CA ASN A 145 8.79 23.74 4.32
C ASN A 145 7.32 23.75 3.85
N LYS A 146 6.87 24.88 3.30
CA LYS A 146 5.46 25.04 2.86
C LYS A 146 5.02 23.97 1.85
N ASN A 147 5.95 23.50 1.00
CA ASN A 147 5.65 22.54 -0.07
C ASN A 147 5.45 21.11 0.44
N TYR A 148 6.08 20.74 1.56
CA TYR A 148 6.09 19.37 2.07
C TYR A 148 5.45 19.18 3.45
N LYS A 149 4.97 20.25 4.07
CA LYS A 149 4.42 20.24 5.45
C LYS A 149 3.37 19.15 5.72
N ASN A 150 2.58 18.80 4.72
CA ASN A 150 1.48 17.84 4.83
C ASN A 150 1.74 16.54 4.04
N ILE A 151 2.95 16.37 3.51
CA ILE A 151 3.29 15.14 2.79
C ILE A 151 3.73 14.09 3.80
N LYS A 152 3.06 12.94 3.75
CA LYS A 152 3.40 11.76 4.55
C LYS A 152 3.65 10.59 3.62
N ILE A 153 4.44 9.65 4.07
CA ILE A 153 4.62 8.34 3.45
C ILE A 153 3.63 7.40 4.09
N ASP A 154 2.92 6.60 3.31
CA ASP A 154 1.90 5.73 3.85
C ASP A 154 2.52 4.67 4.77
N ILE A 155 3.63 4.03 4.34
CA ILE A 155 4.30 2.99 5.13
C ILE A 155 5.81 3.22 5.11
N VAL A 156 6.42 3.14 6.29
CA VAL A 156 7.87 3.02 6.45
C VAL A 156 8.16 1.69 7.15
N HIS A 157 8.96 0.85 6.51
CA HIS A 157 9.42 -0.42 7.05
C HIS A 157 10.93 -0.33 7.34
N LEU A 158 11.28 -0.50 8.61
CA LEU A 158 12.66 -0.53 9.07
C LEU A 158 13.03 -1.97 9.45
N HIS A 159 13.94 -2.56 8.70
CA HIS A 159 14.48 -3.88 8.97
C HIS A 159 15.89 -3.78 9.55
N ARG A 160 16.01 -3.82 10.88
CA ARG A 160 17.29 -3.61 11.59
C ARG A 160 18.37 -4.63 11.25
N LYS A 161 18.01 -5.93 11.20
CA LYS A 161 18.97 -7.02 10.91
C LYS A 161 19.61 -6.88 9.54
N PHE A 162 18.84 -6.48 8.53
CA PHE A 162 19.33 -6.31 7.15
C PHE A 162 19.74 -4.86 6.84
N LYS A 163 19.65 -3.96 7.83
CA LYS A 163 19.99 -2.55 7.66
C LYS A 163 19.26 -1.91 6.48
N LYS A 164 17.97 -2.23 6.34
CA LYS A 164 17.14 -1.82 5.21
C LYS A 164 16.02 -0.89 5.67
N ILE A 165 15.82 0.18 4.92
CA ILE A 165 14.67 1.09 5.03
C ILE A 165 13.87 0.98 3.74
N GLU A 166 12.58 0.68 3.86
CA GLU A 166 11.65 0.71 2.74
C GLU A 166 10.60 1.79 2.99
N LEU A 167 10.39 2.65 2.00
CA LEU A 167 9.35 3.66 2.01
C LEU A 167 8.36 3.33 0.91
N ILE A 168 7.10 3.13 1.30
CA ILE A 168 6.08 2.65 0.37
C ILE A 168 4.90 3.61 0.40
N GLU A 169 4.55 4.11 -0.77
CA GLU A 169 3.35 4.88 -1.03
C GLU A 169 2.32 4.00 -1.69
N CYS A 170 1.14 3.89 -1.11
CA CYS A 170 0.08 3.02 -1.58
C CYS A 170 -0.93 3.77 -2.45
N LYS A 171 -1.25 3.21 -3.62
CA LYS A 171 -2.25 3.74 -4.54
C LYS A 171 -3.07 2.59 -5.12
N THR A 172 -4.36 2.54 -4.86
CA THR A 172 -5.22 1.48 -5.40
C THR A 172 -5.15 1.43 -6.92
N THR A 173 -5.12 2.62 -7.57
CA THR A 173 -4.80 2.78 -8.99
C THR A 173 -3.77 3.88 -9.16
N MET A 174 -2.92 3.78 -10.17
CA MET A 174 -1.90 4.80 -10.47
C MET A 174 -2.38 5.87 -11.44
N TYR A 175 -3.60 5.76 -11.97
CA TYR A 175 -4.09 6.66 -13.03
C TYR A 175 -3.92 8.15 -12.71
N HIS A 176 -4.51 8.62 -11.62
CA HIS A 176 -4.42 10.03 -11.23
C HIS A 176 -2.99 10.46 -10.86
N PHE A 177 -2.20 9.55 -10.32
CA PHE A 177 -0.81 9.84 -10.01
C PHE A 177 0.01 10.02 -11.29
N LYS A 178 -0.13 9.09 -12.26
CA LYS A 178 0.52 9.17 -13.57
C LYS A 178 0.16 10.46 -14.31
N MET A 179 -1.12 10.77 -14.41
CA MET A 179 -1.60 12.00 -15.03
C MET A 179 -1.04 13.26 -14.35
N GLY A 180 -0.97 13.25 -13.03
CA GLY A 180 -0.39 14.36 -12.27
C GLY A 180 1.13 14.52 -12.48
N LEU A 181 1.86 13.45 -12.77
CA LEU A 181 3.30 13.54 -13.12
C LEU A 181 3.51 14.12 -14.52
N LEU A 182 2.61 13.83 -15.45
CA LEU A 182 2.66 14.34 -16.83
C LEU A 182 2.19 15.80 -16.94
N ASP A 183 1.39 16.27 -16.00
CA ASP A 183 0.94 17.68 -15.94
C ASP A 183 2.16 18.61 -15.82
N PRO A 184 2.31 19.63 -16.67
CA PRO A 184 3.42 20.60 -16.60
C PRO A 184 3.43 21.41 -15.30
N SER A 185 2.28 21.60 -14.65
CA SER A 185 2.18 22.35 -13.41
C SER A 185 2.77 21.61 -12.21
N GLU A 186 3.24 22.39 -11.21
CA GLU A 186 3.62 21.82 -9.92
C GLU A 186 2.37 21.45 -9.12
N ASN A 187 2.21 20.18 -8.85
CA ASN A 187 1.04 19.65 -8.17
C ASN A 187 1.40 18.67 -7.04
N LYS A 188 0.39 18.18 -6.32
CA LYS A 188 0.56 17.28 -5.18
C LYS A 188 1.32 15.98 -5.53
N HIS A 189 1.18 15.48 -6.76
CA HIS A 189 1.81 14.22 -7.19
C HIS A 189 3.30 14.41 -7.44
N LYS A 190 3.68 15.49 -8.12
CA LYS A 190 5.09 15.89 -8.29
C LYS A 190 5.76 16.16 -6.96
N ARG A 191 5.10 16.92 -6.08
CA ARG A 191 5.62 17.17 -4.72
C ARG A 191 5.81 15.87 -3.94
N LYS A 192 4.88 14.92 -4.04
CA LYS A 192 5.02 13.62 -3.38
C LYS A 192 6.22 12.83 -3.92
N ARG A 193 6.37 12.77 -5.24
CA ARG A 193 7.54 12.14 -5.89
C ARG A 193 8.84 12.80 -5.44
N ASN A 194 8.91 14.12 -5.51
CA ASN A 194 10.10 14.89 -5.11
C ASN A 194 10.43 14.69 -3.63
N TYR A 195 9.42 14.60 -2.76
CA TYR A 195 9.62 14.26 -1.35
C TYR A 195 10.27 12.87 -1.18
N LEU A 196 9.80 11.86 -1.89
CA LEU A 196 10.36 10.51 -1.83
C LEU A 196 11.80 10.48 -2.36
N LEU A 197 12.07 11.18 -3.47
CA LEU A 197 13.42 11.26 -4.04
C LEU A 197 14.39 11.98 -3.11
N GLY A 198 13.99 13.11 -2.54
CA GLY A 198 14.84 13.84 -1.57
C GLY A 198 15.09 13.02 -0.30
N PHE A 199 14.11 12.21 0.13
CA PHE A 199 14.30 11.30 1.26
C PHE A 199 15.30 10.19 0.91
N LYS A 200 15.21 9.63 -0.30
CA LYS A 200 16.16 8.64 -0.84
C LYS A 200 17.58 9.20 -0.81
N GLU A 201 17.79 10.40 -1.35
CA GLU A 201 19.07 11.08 -1.37
C GLU A 201 19.67 11.24 0.03
N ILE A 202 18.86 11.67 1.02
CA ILE A 202 19.33 11.78 2.40
C ILE A 202 19.76 10.44 2.97
N ILE A 203 19.03 9.35 2.71
CA ILE A 203 19.42 8.01 3.19
C ILE A 203 20.72 7.58 2.53
N GLU A 204 20.83 7.68 1.22
CA GLU A 204 21.99 7.23 0.45
C GLU A 204 23.25 8.02 0.81
N ASN A 205 23.14 9.33 0.97
CA ASN A 205 24.27 10.19 1.36
C ASN A 205 24.65 10.09 2.84
N SER A 206 23.74 9.67 3.70
CA SER A 206 23.98 9.63 5.16
C SER A 206 24.54 8.31 5.65
N SER A 207 24.58 7.25 4.83
CA SER A 207 24.88 5.91 5.31
C SER A 207 25.31 4.93 4.22
N ASP A 208 26.62 4.71 4.07
CA ASP A 208 27.20 3.73 3.14
C ASP A 208 26.79 2.26 3.38
N ALA A 209 26.02 2.00 4.43
CA ALA A 209 25.67 0.64 4.87
C ALA A 209 24.16 0.39 5.03
N VAL A 210 23.31 1.35 4.68
CA VAL A 210 21.85 1.16 4.72
C VAL A 210 21.30 1.01 3.31
N THR A 211 20.66 -0.11 3.03
CA THR A 211 19.93 -0.29 1.78
C THR A 211 18.61 0.45 1.88
N SER A 212 18.33 1.31 0.91
CA SER A 212 17.04 1.99 0.81
C SER A 212 16.24 1.44 -0.36
N ASN A 213 14.93 1.27 -0.17
CA ASN A 213 14.00 0.95 -1.24
C ASN A 213 12.80 1.90 -1.17
N PHE A 214 12.41 2.43 -2.32
CA PHE A 214 11.32 3.37 -2.47
C PHE A 214 10.37 2.82 -3.51
N ALA A 215 9.10 2.58 -3.12
CA ALA A 215 8.15 1.96 -4.00
C ALA A 215 6.77 2.63 -3.94
N PHE A 216 6.08 2.60 -5.08
CA PHE A 216 4.64 2.74 -5.14
C PHE A 216 4.02 1.35 -5.17
N ALA A 217 3.18 1.02 -4.19
CA ALA A 217 2.40 -0.21 -4.19
C ALA A 217 1.02 0.05 -4.80
N THR A 218 0.61 -0.78 -5.77
CA THR A 218 -0.66 -0.60 -6.48
C THR A 218 -1.36 -1.92 -6.79
N LEU A 219 -2.69 -1.89 -6.90
CA LEU A 219 -3.47 -3.03 -7.41
C LEU A 219 -3.54 -3.07 -8.94
N ALA A 220 -2.89 -2.13 -9.65
CA ALA A 220 -2.72 -2.19 -11.09
C ALA A 220 -1.77 -3.32 -11.49
N MET A 221 -2.04 -3.95 -12.63
CA MET A 221 -1.15 -4.96 -13.23
C MET A 221 0.08 -4.30 -13.88
N ARG A 222 1.18 -5.03 -13.98
CA ARG A 222 2.40 -4.56 -14.67
C ARG A 222 2.11 -4.15 -16.12
N SER A 223 1.25 -4.88 -16.79
CA SER A 223 0.83 -4.62 -18.18
C SER A 223 0.07 -3.31 -18.39
N GLU A 224 -0.39 -2.67 -17.30
CA GLU A 224 -1.09 -1.38 -17.37
C GLU A 224 -0.15 -0.16 -17.37
N PHE A 225 1.16 -0.41 -17.33
CA PHE A 225 2.19 0.63 -17.37
C PHE A 225 2.94 0.60 -18.71
N SER A 226 2.97 1.72 -19.40
CA SER A 226 3.88 1.92 -20.52
C SER A 226 5.32 2.12 -20.05
N VAL A 227 6.29 1.89 -20.92
CA VAL A 227 7.70 2.15 -20.65
C VAL A 227 7.94 3.62 -20.27
N GLN A 228 7.26 4.56 -20.94
CA GLN A 228 7.36 5.99 -20.65
C GLN A 228 6.86 6.32 -19.25
N GLU A 229 5.76 5.71 -18.81
CA GLU A 229 5.22 5.91 -17.45
C GLU A 229 6.16 5.34 -16.39
N LEU A 230 6.73 4.17 -16.61
CA LEU A 230 7.72 3.58 -15.72
C LEU A 230 8.96 4.47 -15.60
N ASN A 231 9.45 4.99 -16.72
CA ASN A 231 10.59 5.92 -16.73
C ASN A 231 10.28 7.22 -15.99
N SER A 232 9.06 7.75 -16.07
CA SER A 232 8.66 8.99 -15.39
C SER A 232 8.65 8.85 -13.86
N ILE A 233 8.47 7.64 -13.34
CA ILE A 233 8.45 7.34 -11.91
C ILE A 233 9.85 6.99 -11.39
N SER A 234 10.72 6.47 -12.27
CA SER A 234 12.10 6.11 -11.92
C SER A 234 12.82 7.25 -11.17
N PRO A 235 13.69 6.96 -10.18
CA PRO A 235 14.14 5.65 -9.70
C PRO A 235 13.31 5.05 -8.53
N ILE A 236 12.01 5.31 -8.50
CA ILE A 236 11.10 4.72 -7.51
C ILE A 236 10.53 3.43 -8.11
N ASP A 237 10.59 2.35 -7.38
CA ASP A 237 10.05 1.06 -7.81
C ASP A 237 8.51 1.05 -7.82
N ILE A 238 7.94 0.14 -8.61
CA ILE A 238 6.50 -0.11 -8.57
C ILE A 238 6.26 -1.55 -8.14
N LEU A 239 5.58 -1.73 -7.02
CA LEU A 239 5.04 -3.01 -6.57
C LEU A 239 3.63 -3.15 -7.14
N THR A 240 3.51 -3.92 -8.19
CA THR A 240 2.24 -4.17 -8.87
C THR A 240 1.41 -5.21 -8.12
N ARG A 241 0.18 -5.44 -8.58
CA ARG A 241 -0.68 -6.48 -8.02
C ARG A 241 -0.02 -7.84 -8.03
N GLU A 242 0.66 -8.22 -9.12
CA GLU A 242 1.37 -9.49 -9.22
C GLU A 242 2.48 -9.62 -8.17
N ASP A 243 3.22 -8.53 -7.94
CA ASP A 243 4.27 -8.50 -6.91
C ASP A 243 3.66 -8.64 -5.51
N ILE A 244 2.54 -7.95 -5.26
CA ILE A 244 1.80 -8.01 -3.99
C ILE A 244 1.24 -9.41 -3.77
N GLU A 245 0.62 -10.03 -4.77
CA GLU A 245 0.03 -11.36 -4.69
C GLU A 245 1.07 -12.47 -4.50
N SER A 246 2.28 -12.29 -5.05
CA SER A 246 3.37 -13.23 -4.89
C SER A 246 4.09 -13.12 -3.54
N THR A 247 4.16 -11.91 -2.98
CA THR A 247 4.95 -11.64 -1.75
C THR A 247 4.13 -11.54 -0.49
N CYS A 248 2.86 -11.09 -0.58
CA CYS A 248 2.04 -10.81 0.60
C CYS A 248 1.30 -12.04 1.14
N PHE A 249 1.24 -13.15 0.42
CA PHE A 249 0.51 -14.35 0.82
C PHE A 249 1.37 -15.38 1.58
N ILE A 250 2.47 -14.97 2.16
CA ILE A 250 3.29 -15.79 3.06
C ILE A 250 2.90 -15.49 4.51
N PHE A 251 1.60 -15.66 4.82
CA PHE A 251 1.10 -15.51 6.19
C PHE A 251 0.83 -16.87 6.84
#